data_fe8baae9b19330b51aaecf83124f80a6
#
_entry.id   fe8baae9b19330b51aaecf83124f80a6
#
_cell.length_a   1.000
_cell.length_b   1.000
_cell.length_c   1.000
_cell.angle_alpha   90.00
_cell.angle_beta   90.00
_cell.angle_gamma   90.00
#
_symmetry.space_group_name_H-M   'P 1'
#
loop_
_entity.id
_entity.type
_entity.pdbx_description
1 polymer ?
#
loop_
_entity_poly.entity_id
_entity_poly.type
_entity_poly.pdbx_seq_one_letter_code
_entity_poly.pdbx_strand_id
1 'polypeptide(L)'
;MIISDIKNKIINGDSINELKKIPAESFDLIFADPPYNLQLKKELSRPDRSKVDAVDDAWDKFDSFKSYDEFSVQWLKECKRILKKNGSIWVIGSYHNIFRVGSKMQDLGFWILNDVIW
;
A
#
# COMPACT_ATOMS: atom_id res chain seq x y z
N MET A 1 -5.44 4.49 -21.92
CA MET A 1 -6.58 3.90 -21.17
C MET A 1 -7.56 5.00 -20.80
N ILE A 2 -8.83 4.75 -20.95
CA ILE A 2 -9.90 5.62 -20.45
C ILE A 2 -10.63 4.93 -19.29
N ILE A 3 -11.30 5.70 -18.45
CA ILE A 3 -11.93 5.16 -17.23
C ILE A 3 -12.96 4.07 -17.52
N SER A 4 -13.69 4.18 -18.61
CA SER A 4 -14.67 3.15 -19.00
C SER A 4 -14.03 1.76 -19.21
N ASP A 5 -12.76 1.70 -19.53
CA ASP A 5 -12.04 0.43 -19.73
C ASP A 5 -11.86 -0.35 -18.45
N ILE A 6 -11.85 0.33 -17.31
CA ILE A 6 -11.56 -0.28 -16.00
C ILE A 6 -12.75 -0.22 -15.03
N LYS A 7 -13.79 0.51 -15.38
CA LYS A 7 -14.95 0.67 -14.52
C LYS A 7 -15.61 -0.70 -14.25
N ASN A 8 -15.84 -0.98 -12.95
CA ASN A 8 -16.46 -2.24 -12.50
C ASN A 8 -15.66 -3.51 -12.89
N LYS A 9 -14.36 -3.40 -13.02
CA LYS A 9 -13.49 -4.51 -13.39
C LYS A 9 -12.44 -4.79 -12.31
N ILE A 10 -12.01 -6.04 -12.28
CA ILE A 10 -10.86 -6.48 -11.50
C ILE A 10 -9.68 -6.57 -12.46
N ILE A 11 -8.57 -5.92 -12.10
CA ILE A 11 -7.34 -5.94 -12.89
C ILE A 11 -6.29 -6.70 -12.10
N ASN A 12 -5.81 -7.81 -12.67
CA ASN A 12 -4.73 -8.58 -12.07
C ASN A 12 -3.40 -8.19 -12.73
N GLY A 13 -2.46 -7.70 -11.93
CA GLY A 13 -1.16 -7.28 -12.44
C GLY A 13 -0.33 -6.58 -11.37
N ASP A 14 0.86 -6.13 -11.76
CA ASP A 14 1.68 -5.29 -10.90
C ASP A 14 0.97 -3.94 -10.68
N SER A 15 0.72 -3.62 -9.44
CA SER A 15 -0.09 -2.45 -9.08
C SER A 15 0.49 -1.14 -9.60
N ILE A 16 1.81 -0.96 -9.48
CA ILE A 16 2.47 0.27 -9.94
C ILE A 16 2.34 0.41 -11.45
N ASN A 17 2.58 -0.66 -12.19
CA ASN A 17 2.46 -0.65 -13.64
C ASN A 17 1.02 -0.38 -14.09
N GLU A 18 0.05 -0.99 -13.42
CA GLU A 18 -1.36 -0.79 -13.75
C GLU A 18 -1.84 0.63 -13.38
N LEU A 19 -1.42 1.14 -12.22
CA LEU A 19 -1.75 2.51 -11.82
C LEU A 19 -1.26 3.55 -12.84
N LYS A 20 -0.05 3.36 -13.38
CA LYS A 20 0.54 4.28 -14.36
C LYS A 20 -0.30 4.45 -15.62
N LYS A 21 -1.10 3.45 -15.97
CA LYS A 21 -1.98 3.49 -17.14
C LYS A 21 -3.24 4.32 -16.93
N ILE A 22 -3.59 4.60 -15.69
CA ILE A 22 -4.83 5.31 -15.33
C ILE A 22 -4.63 6.81 -15.50
N PRO A 23 -5.60 7.51 -16.11
CA PRO A 23 -5.52 8.97 -16.25
C PRO A 23 -5.49 9.69 -14.91
N ALA A 24 -4.84 10.85 -14.87
CA ALA A 24 -4.81 11.70 -13.68
C ALA A 24 -6.22 12.16 -13.29
N GLU A 25 -6.41 12.44 -11.99
CA GLU A 25 -7.65 13.00 -11.43
C GLU A 25 -8.91 12.24 -11.83
N SER A 26 -8.85 10.90 -11.78
CA SER A 26 -9.93 10.02 -12.24
C SER A 26 -10.80 9.47 -11.11
N PHE A 27 -10.30 9.43 -9.89
CA PHE A 27 -10.98 8.75 -8.78
C PHE A 27 -11.30 9.70 -7.63
N ASP A 28 -12.45 9.45 -7.02
CA ASP A 28 -12.89 10.17 -5.83
C ASP A 28 -12.38 9.52 -4.54
N LEU A 29 -12.17 8.21 -4.56
CA LEU A 29 -11.76 7.42 -3.40
C LEU A 29 -10.83 6.29 -3.82
N ILE A 30 -9.76 6.12 -3.07
CA ILE A 30 -8.89 4.95 -3.15
C ILE A 30 -8.88 4.27 -1.77
N PHE A 31 -9.02 2.95 -1.78
CA PHE A 31 -8.84 2.12 -0.60
C PHE A 31 -7.68 1.16 -0.88
N ALA A 32 -6.58 1.32 -0.16
CA ALA A 32 -5.35 0.59 -0.45
C ALA A 32 -4.96 -0.35 0.69
N ASP A 33 -4.63 -1.57 0.32
CA ASP A 33 -4.12 -2.58 1.22
C ASP A 33 -2.75 -3.06 0.72
N PRO A 34 -1.68 -2.28 0.98
CA PRO A 34 -0.36 -2.60 0.47
C PRO A 34 0.31 -3.72 1.26
N PRO A 35 1.42 -4.29 0.76
CA PRO A 35 2.25 -5.18 1.55
C PRO A 35 2.70 -4.53 2.85
N TYR A 36 2.70 -5.30 3.94
CA TYR A 36 3.04 -4.78 5.28
C TYR A 36 4.50 -4.96 5.65
N ASN A 37 5.29 -5.62 4.80
CA ASN A 37 6.70 -5.94 5.07
C ASN A 37 6.83 -6.82 6.33
N LEU A 38 6.02 -7.87 6.42
CA LEU A 38 6.01 -8.81 7.52
C LEU A 38 7.14 -9.82 7.40
N GLN A 39 8.38 -9.34 7.33
CA GLN A 39 9.54 -10.23 7.24
C GLN A 39 9.90 -10.77 8.61
N LEU A 40 9.82 -12.08 8.74
CA LEU A 40 10.28 -12.78 9.93
C LEU A 40 11.64 -13.40 9.63
N LYS A 41 12.67 -12.95 10.38
CA LYS A 41 14.03 -13.51 10.27
C LYS A 41 14.14 -14.88 10.93
N LYS A 42 13.22 -15.20 11.84
CA LYS A 42 13.16 -16.46 12.59
C LYS A 42 11.72 -16.94 12.62
N GLU A 43 11.56 -18.27 12.74
CA GLU A 43 10.25 -18.84 12.97
C GLU A 43 9.66 -18.34 14.30
N LEU A 44 8.40 -17.93 14.25
CA LEU A 44 7.65 -17.61 15.45
C LEU A 44 7.01 -18.87 15.99
N SER A 45 7.07 -19.05 17.31
CA SER A 45 6.45 -20.16 18.01
C SER A 45 5.46 -19.63 19.04
N ARG A 46 4.36 -20.35 19.22
CA ARG A 46 3.44 -20.12 20.33
C ARG A 46 4.02 -20.69 21.63
N PRO A 47 3.48 -20.33 22.79
CA PRO A 47 3.94 -20.88 24.07
C PRO A 47 3.88 -22.41 24.13
N ASP A 48 3.01 -23.08 23.36
CA ASP A 48 2.92 -24.53 23.25
C ASP A 48 3.94 -25.13 22.26
N ARG A 49 4.86 -24.31 21.73
CA ARG A 49 5.89 -24.64 20.74
C ARG A 49 5.36 -24.94 19.34
N SER A 50 4.08 -24.70 19.06
CA SER A 50 3.59 -24.76 17.68
C SER A 50 4.07 -23.53 16.90
N LYS A 51 4.31 -23.73 15.59
CA LYS A 51 4.72 -22.64 14.71
C LYS A 51 3.54 -21.71 14.43
N VAL A 52 3.82 -20.41 14.37
CA VAL A 52 2.85 -19.41 13.93
C VAL A 52 2.99 -19.24 12.42
N ASP A 53 1.89 -19.41 11.70
CA ASP A 53 1.82 -19.05 10.29
C ASP A 53 1.98 -17.54 10.14
N ALA A 54 2.89 -17.14 9.27
CA ALA A 54 3.12 -15.76 8.93
C ALA A 54 3.24 -15.61 7.42
N VAL A 55 3.01 -14.41 6.92
CA VAL A 55 3.16 -14.11 5.50
C VAL A 55 4.63 -14.29 5.10
N ASP A 56 4.87 -15.14 4.12
CA ASP A 56 6.19 -15.45 3.56
C ASP A 56 6.21 -15.32 2.04
N ASP A 57 5.28 -14.54 1.49
CA ASP A 57 5.17 -14.32 0.06
C ASP A 57 6.23 -13.34 -0.43
N ALA A 58 6.75 -13.59 -1.65
CA ALA A 58 7.81 -12.77 -2.24
C ALA A 58 7.40 -11.30 -2.38
N TRP A 59 6.12 -11.02 -2.63
CA TRP A 59 5.62 -9.64 -2.78
C TRP A 59 5.65 -8.85 -1.46
N ASP A 60 5.76 -9.52 -0.31
CA ASP A 60 5.87 -8.89 1.00
C ASP A 60 7.31 -8.88 1.54
N LYS A 61 8.29 -9.28 0.73
CA LYS A 61 9.70 -9.32 1.14
C LYS A 61 10.46 -8.15 0.55
N PHE A 62 11.04 -7.34 1.42
CA PHE A 62 11.88 -6.21 1.05
C PHE A 62 13.24 -6.37 1.71
N ASP A 63 14.31 -6.01 1.00
CA ASP A 63 15.68 -6.15 1.47
C ASP A 63 15.98 -5.24 2.67
N SER A 64 15.31 -4.12 2.75
CA SER A 64 15.56 -3.10 3.76
C SER A 64 14.34 -2.19 3.92
N PHE A 65 14.32 -1.40 4.97
CA PHE A 65 13.34 -0.31 5.09
C PHE A 65 13.45 0.69 3.96
N LYS A 66 14.65 0.93 3.46
CA LYS A 66 14.87 1.82 2.32
C LYS A 66 14.14 1.31 1.07
N SER A 67 14.25 0.03 0.75
CA SER A 67 13.57 -0.53 -0.42
C SER A 67 12.05 -0.54 -0.23
N TYR A 68 11.57 -0.77 0.98
CA TYR A 68 10.15 -0.67 1.29
C TYR A 68 9.63 0.77 1.13
N ASP A 69 10.40 1.74 1.59
CA ASP A 69 10.06 3.16 1.45
C ASP A 69 10.03 3.59 -0.03
N GLU A 70 10.99 3.13 -0.82
CA GLU A 70 11.02 3.40 -2.27
C GLU A 70 9.79 2.82 -2.98
N PHE A 71 9.42 1.60 -2.65
CA PHE A 71 8.20 0.98 -3.15
C PHE A 71 6.97 1.77 -2.73
N SER A 72 6.88 2.15 -1.46
CA SER A 72 5.74 2.91 -0.92
C SER A 72 5.59 4.26 -1.62
N VAL A 73 6.68 4.97 -1.83
CA VAL A 73 6.65 6.24 -2.56
C VAL A 73 6.12 6.05 -3.98
N GLN A 74 6.51 4.98 -4.66
CA GLN A 74 6.09 4.75 -6.04
C GLN A 74 4.57 4.57 -6.16
N TRP A 75 3.98 3.69 -5.35
CA TRP A 75 2.53 3.48 -5.48
C TRP A 75 1.71 4.63 -4.90
N LEU A 76 2.17 5.25 -3.82
CA LEU A 76 1.50 6.43 -3.24
C LEU A 76 1.50 7.61 -4.21
N LYS A 77 2.60 7.82 -4.91
CA LYS A 77 2.73 8.88 -5.91
C LYS A 77 1.72 8.72 -7.04
N GLU A 78 1.56 7.50 -7.52
CA GLU A 78 0.56 7.19 -8.54
C GLU A 78 -0.86 7.33 -8.00
N CYS A 79 -1.11 6.90 -6.77
CA CYS A 79 -2.41 7.12 -6.13
C CYS A 79 -2.74 8.61 -6.03
N LYS A 80 -1.78 9.43 -5.64
CA LYS A 80 -1.99 10.88 -5.57
C LYS A 80 -2.32 11.45 -6.95
N ARG A 81 -1.63 10.99 -7.99
CA ARG A 81 -1.85 11.47 -9.36
C ARG A 81 -3.25 11.16 -9.86
N ILE A 82 -3.75 9.94 -9.61
CA ILE A 82 -5.05 9.50 -10.10
C ILE A 82 -6.24 9.95 -9.25
N LEU A 83 -5.99 10.42 -8.04
CA LEU A 83 -7.02 11.02 -7.20
C LEU A 83 -7.36 12.42 -7.71
N LYS A 84 -8.64 12.73 -7.71
CA LYS A 84 -9.10 14.12 -7.89
C LYS A 84 -8.63 14.97 -6.72
N LYS A 85 -8.60 16.28 -6.90
CA LYS A 85 -8.13 17.24 -5.87
C LYS A 85 -8.90 17.14 -4.56
N ASN A 86 -10.18 16.84 -4.63
CA ASN A 86 -11.04 16.63 -3.47
C ASN A 86 -11.23 15.15 -3.10
N GLY A 87 -10.44 14.28 -3.71
CA GLY A 87 -10.49 12.84 -3.44
C GLY A 87 -9.83 12.47 -2.13
N SER A 88 -10.13 11.27 -1.65
CA SER A 88 -9.61 10.72 -0.40
C SER A 88 -8.95 9.37 -0.62
N ILE A 89 -7.97 9.08 0.21
CA ILE A 89 -7.34 7.76 0.24
C ILE A 89 -7.39 7.18 1.65
N TRP A 90 -7.72 5.90 1.74
CA TRP A 90 -7.62 5.12 2.96
C TRP A 90 -6.58 4.03 2.77
N VAL A 91 -5.65 3.93 3.70
CA VAL A 91 -4.58 2.94 3.63
C VAL A 91 -4.65 2.05 4.86
N ILE A 92 -4.76 0.74 4.63
CA ILE A 92 -4.68 -0.25 5.69
C ILE A 92 -3.21 -0.54 5.97
N GLY A 93 -2.90 -0.71 7.24
CA GLY A 93 -1.57 -1.13 7.67
C GLY A 93 -1.60 -1.82 9.03
N SER A 94 -0.45 -2.28 9.44
CA SER A 94 -0.18 -2.76 10.78
C SER A 94 0.91 -1.91 11.40
N TYR A 95 1.24 -2.15 12.66
CA TYR A 95 2.34 -1.44 13.30
C TYR A 95 3.70 -1.71 12.64
N HIS A 96 3.80 -2.74 11.76
CA HIS A 96 5.04 -3.04 11.04
C HIS A 96 5.35 -2.00 9.94
N ASN A 97 4.33 -1.38 9.37
CA ASN A 97 4.50 -0.55 8.19
C ASN A 97 3.83 0.83 8.26
N ILE A 98 2.82 0.99 9.13
CA ILE A 98 1.94 2.17 9.05
C ILE A 98 2.69 3.49 9.29
N PHE A 99 3.67 3.50 10.17
CA PHE A 99 4.43 4.71 10.45
C PHE A 99 5.30 5.13 9.26
N ARG A 100 5.88 4.15 8.55
CA ARG A 100 6.68 4.43 7.36
C ARG A 100 5.80 4.89 6.19
N VAL A 101 4.71 4.19 5.94
CA VAL A 101 3.75 4.57 4.90
C VAL A 101 3.17 5.95 5.19
N GLY A 102 2.75 6.21 6.43
CA GLY A 102 2.24 7.51 6.84
C GLY A 102 3.26 8.63 6.65
N SER A 103 4.52 8.39 6.99
CA SER A 103 5.60 9.34 6.75
C SER A 103 5.74 9.68 5.27
N LYS A 104 5.71 8.66 4.40
CA LYS A 104 5.81 8.86 2.95
C LYS A 104 4.58 9.56 2.38
N MET A 105 3.40 9.31 2.93
CA MET A 105 2.20 10.07 2.58
C MET A 105 2.39 11.56 2.86
N GLN A 106 2.91 11.91 4.02
CA GLN A 106 3.19 13.30 4.38
C GLN A 106 4.26 13.91 3.48
N ASP A 107 5.34 13.19 3.19
CA ASP A 107 6.39 13.65 2.28
C ASP A 107 5.84 13.98 0.89
N LEU A 108 4.85 13.23 0.43
CA LEU A 108 4.22 13.42 -0.88
C LEU A 108 3.12 14.51 -0.88
N GLY A 109 2.85 15.10 0.27
CA GLY A 109 1.88 16.18 0.38
C GLY A 109 0.44 15.74 0.65
N PHE A 110 0.22 14.50 1.05
CA PHE A 110 -1.07 14.10 1.58
C PHE A 110 -1.29 14.72 2.95
N TRP A 111 -2.50 15.16 3.19
CA TRP A 111 -2.91 15.65 4.49
C TRP A 111 -3.62 14.51 5.24
N ILE A 112 -3.02 14.03 6.31
CA ILE A 112 -3.61 12.95 7.11
C ILE A 112 -4.68 13.55 8.01
N LEU A 113 -5.93 13.16 7.78
CA LEU A 113 -7.07 13.69 8.50
C LEU A 113 -7.41 12.87 9.75
N ASN A 114 -7.28 11.56 9.65
CA ASN A 114 -7.66 10.65 10.72
C ASN A 114 -6.79 9.40 10.71
N ASP A 115 -6.68 8.77 11.87
CA ASP A 115 -6.28 7.40 11.99
C ASP A 115 -7.39 6.61 12.69
N VAL A 116 -7.53 5.33 12.30
CA VAL A 116 -8.50 4.42 12.90
C VAL A 116 -7.74 3.19 13.36
N ILE A 117 -7.79 2.93 14.64
CA ILE A 117 -7.15 1.76 15.24
C ILE A 117 -8.25 0.75 15.58
N TRP A 118 -8.03 -0.45 15.13
CA TRP A 118 -8.98 -1.53 15.30
C TRP A 118 -8.41 -2.57 16.26
#